data_eb94541fb2678bf15faf076924c77441
#
_entry.id   eb94541fb2678bf15faf076924c77441
#
_cell.length_a   1.000
_cell.length_b   1.000
_cell.length_c   1.000
_cell.angle_alpha   90.00
_cell.angle_beta   90.00
_cell.angle_gamma   90.00
#
_symmetry.space_group_name_H-M   'P 1'
#
loop_
_entity.id
_entity.type
_entity.pdbx_description
1 polymer ?
#
loop_
_entity_poly.entity_id
_entity_poly.type
_entity_poly.pdbx_seq_one_letter_code
_entity_poly.pdbx_strand_id
1 'polypeptide(L)'
;MDLFEIKGRPYLVVIDYFSNFTEVDYLSKTTSGQVITILKKQFARFGIPTTIVSENGPQFSSDEFRQFTTKWGINHMVSSPNHPQGNGKAESAVKVIKNMIKKTLQDGRDQYEALLELRNTPTQNTGLSPTEIMFGRKTRSMIPSINTKQKVPNAKATELRSARKQSVKKCYDRRAKNLPPLGSGDSVYFEHKQGQHWKLGKVKERISKRAYIVKSQEGVPYRRNRSHMRPTSVNVQIRDMSPPRELLNFDKLAETKKTVPTRTPNTVELSMNSDNLVSECEPIKKEQKRVEPITRPKRTTREPAYLKDFVR
;
A
#
# COMPACT_ATOMS: atom_id res chain seq x y z
N MET A 1 -0.97 3.18 -0.82
CA MET A 1 0.23 2.37 -0.99
C MET A 1 0.44 1.46 0.21
N ASP A 2 1.14 0.37 0.00
CA ASP A 2 1.37 -0.63 1.03
C ASP A 2 2.62 -1.46 0.71
N LEU A 3 3.20 -2.11 1.73
CA LEU A 3 4.36 -2.99 1.61
C LEU A 3 3.93 -4.44 1.83
N PHE A 4 4.52 -5.34 1.07
CA PHE A 4 4.31 -6.77 1.28
C PHE A 4 5.55 -7.59 0.90
N GLU A 5 5.57 -8.83 1.35
CA GLU A 5 6.67 -9.75 1.11
C GLU A 5 6.19 -11.05 0.46
N ILE A 6 6.98 -11.57 -0.48
CA ILE A 6 6.81 -12.90 -1.07
C ILE A 6 8.18 -13.58 -1.16
N LYS A 7 8.30 -14.77 -0.55
CA LYS A 7 9.54 -15.57 -0.55
C LYS A 7 10.78 -14.76 -0.13
N GLY A 8 10.66 -13.97 0.94
CA GLY A 8 11.74 -13.12 1.46
C GLY A 8 12.04 -11.88 0.63
N ARG A 9 11.27 -11.59 -0.42
CA ARG A 9 11.43 -10.40 -1.27
C ARG A 9 10.37 -9.36 -0.94
N PRO A 10 10.77 -8.16 -0.47
CA PRO A 10 9.83 -7.09 -0.19
C PRO A 10 9.46 -6.32 -1.45
N TYR A 11 8.21 -5.88 -1.51
CA TYR A 11 7.62 -5.13 -2.62
C TYR A 11 6.84 -3.93 -2.09
N LEU A 12 6.86 -2.83 -2.87
CA LEU A 12 5.97 -1.69 -2.71
C LEU A 12 4.84 -1.80 -3.74
N VAL A 13 3.60 -1.71 -3.26
CA VAL A 13 2.42 -1.54 -4.12
C VAL A 13 1.89 -0.12 -3.99
N VAL A 14 1.71 0.53 -5.12
CA VAL A 14 1.04 1.82 -5.22
C VAL A 14 -0.17 1.66 -6.12
N ILE A 15 -1.35 2.03 -5.67
CA ILE A 15 -2.59 1.97 -6.44
C ILE A 15 -3.19 3.36 -6.58
N ASP A 16 -3.48 3.75 -7.81
CA ASP A 16 -4.26 4.95 -8.05
C ASP A 16 -5.72 4.74 -7.64
N TYR A 17 -6.22 5.65 -6.81
CA TYR A 17 -7.59 5.54 -6.28
C TYR A 17 -8.67 5.79 -7.34
N PHE A 18 -8.35 6.51 -8.40
CA PHE A 18 -9.29 6.77 -9.48
C PHE A 18 -9.35 5.63 -10.50
N SER A 19 -8.23 5.22 -11.06
CA SER A 19 -8.19 4.23 -12.14
C SER A 19 -8.12 2.77 -11.66
N ASN A 20 -7.71 2.51 -10.43
CA ASN A 20 -7.22 1.23 -9.92
C ASN A 20 -5.91 0.77 -10.60
N PHE A 21 -5.24 1.67 -11.32
CA PHE A 21 -3.95 1.35 -11.89
C PHE A 21 -2.95 1.05 -10.77
N THR A 22 -2.29 -0.09 -10.88
CA THR A 22 -1.42 -0.59 -9.80
C THR A 22 0.02 -0.66 -10.29
N GLU A 23 0.92 -0.02 -9.57
CA GLU A 23 2.36 -0.15 -9.70
C GLU A 23 2.89 -1.10 -8.63
N VAL A 24 3.89 -1.92 -9.02
CA VAL A 24 4.55 -2.88 -8.13
C VAL A 24 6.03 -2.78 -8.38
N ASP A 25 6.78 -2.45 -7.35
CA ASP A 25 8.23 -2.35 -7.43
C ASP A 25 8.89 -3.22 -6.34
N TYR A 26 9.94 -3.93 -6.72
CA TYR A 26 10.80 -4.65 -5.79
C TYR A 26 11.64 -3.67 -4.97
N LEU A 27 11.77 -3.92 -3.69
CA LEU A 27 12.61 -3.17 -2.77
C LEU A 27 13.84 -3.99 -2.42
N SER A 28 15.03 -3.48 -2.70
CA SER A 28 16.28 -4.12 -2.25
C SER A 28 16.45 -3.99 -0.73
N LYS A 29 15.93 -2.89 -0.15
CA LYS A 29 15.89 -2.61 1.29
C LYS A 29 14.56 -1.98 1.65
N THR A 30 13.99 -2.31 2.81
CA THR A 30 12.73 -1.74 3.30
C THR A 30 12.96 -0.44 4.07
N THR A 31 13.76 0.48 3.51
CA THR A 31 14.07 1.78 4.11
C THR A 31 13.21 2.89 3.51
N SER A 32 13.05 3.99 4.24
CA SER A 32 12.34 5.19 3.76
C SER A 32 12.97 5.74 2.48
N GLY A 33 14.30 5.84 2.41
CA GLY A 33 15.02 6.34 1.25
C GLY A 33 14.77 5.52 -0.01
N GLN A 34 14.69 4.17 0.10
CA GLN A 34 14.37 3.31 -1.03
C GLN A 34 12.92 3.51 -1.51
N VAL A 35 11.97 3.59 -0.58
CA VAL A 35 10.57 3.88 -0.89
C VAL A 35 10.45 5.23 -1.59
N ILE A 36 11.09 6.28 -1.09
CA ILE A 36 11.11 7.62 -1.68
C ILE A 36 11.67 7.58 -3.10
N THR A 37 12.75 6.84 -3.33
CA THR A 37 13.37 6.72 -4.67
C THR A 37 12.41 6.09 -5.67
N ILE A 38 11.70 5.03 -5.27
CA ILE A 38 10.68 4.40 -6.13
C ILE A 38 9.52 5.35 -6.39
N LEU A 39 9.01 6.04 -5.37
CA LEU A 39 7.92 7.00 -5.53
C LEU A 39 8.32 8.14 -6.47
N LYS A 40 9.54 8.69 -6.36
CA LYS A 40 10.04 9.70 -7.31
C LYS A 40 10.05 9.19 -8.75
N LYS A 41 10.46 7.93 -8.97
CA LYS A 41 10.44 7.28 -10.29
C LYS A 41 9.01 7.15 -10.84
N GLN A 42 8.04 6.80 -10.00
CA GLN A 42 6.63 6.73 -10.40
C GLN A 42 6.06 8.13 -10.67
N PHE A 43 6.35 9.13 -9.82
CA PHE A 43 5.87 10.50 -10.00
C PHE A 43 6.45 11.19 -11.24
N ALA A 44 7.67 10.84 -11.63
CA ALA A 44 8.25 11.31 -12.90
C ALA A 44 7.47 10.79 -14.13
N ARG A 45 6.80 9.63 -14.02
CA ARG A 45 5.98 9.03 -15.09
C ARG A 45 4.53 9.51 -15.10
N PHE A 46 3.94 9.64 -13.91
CA PHE A 46 2.49 9.83 -13.74
C PHE A 46 2.10 11.19 -13.17
N GLY A 47 3.06 12.00 -12.76
CA GLY A 47 2.84 13.25 -12.04
C GLY A 47 2.77 13.06 -10.53
N ILE A 48 2.82 14.18 -9.81
CA ILE A 48 2.81 14.24 -8.36
C ILE A 48 1.36 14.10 -7.86
N PRO A 49 1.05 13.14 -6.96
CA PRO A 49 -0.29 13.01 -6.40
C PRO A 49 -0.56 14.10 -5.36
N THR A 50 -1.78 14.59 -5.31
CA THR A 50 -2.21 15.54 -4.26
C THR A 50 -2.21 14.88 -2.88
N THR A 51 -2.55 13.59 -2.80
CA THR A 51 -2.68 12.86 -1.53
C THR A 51 -2.13 11.45 -1.66
N ILE A 52 -1.35 11.05 -0.66
CA ILE A 52 -0.88 9.68 -0.48
C ILE A 52 -1.52 9.09 0.77
N VAL A 53 -2.02 7.86 0.65
CA VAL A 53 -2.54 7.07 1.78
C VAL A 53 -1.64 5.88 2.03
N SER A 54 -1.18 5.69 3.26
CA SER A 54 -0.37 4.53 3.67
C SER A 54 -0.80 4.01 5.04
N GLU A 55 -0.27 2.85 5.40
CA GLU A 55 -0.27 2.40 6.78
C GLU A 55 0.77 3.16 7.63
N ASN A 56 0.70 2.97 8.95
CA ASN A 56 1.64 3.58 9.89
C ASN A 56 2.92 2.73 10.04
N GLY A 57 3.49 2.28 8.92
CA GLY A 57 4.78 1.59 8.93
C GLY A 57 5.96 2.54 9.19
N PRO A 58 7.08 2.05 9.77
CA PRO A 58 8.23 2.90 10.10
C PRO A 58 8.80 3.63 8.87
N GLN A 59 8.72 3.03 7.67
CA GLN A 59 9.17 3.64 6.42
C GLN A 59 8.37 4.88 6.03
N PHE A 60 7.09 4.93 6.41
CA PHE A 60 6.16 6.02 6.08
C PHE A 60 6.03 7.05 7.21
N SER A 61 6.41 6.69 8.45
CA SER A 61 6.34 7.56 9.63
C SER A 61 7.67 8.28 9.93
N SER A 62 8.73 8.01 9.17
CA SER A 62 10.05 8.60 9.35
C SER A 62 10.08 10.10 9.03
N ASP A 63 11.03 10.82 9.63
CA ASP A 63 11.25 12.23 9.33
C ASP A 63 11.67 12.45 7.87
N GLU A 64 12.47 11.54 7.30
CA GLU A 64 12.87 11.57 5.89
C GLU A 64 11.65 11.54 4.95
N PHE A 65 10.69 10.65 5.23
CA PHE A 65 9.47 10.55 4.44
C PHE A 65 8.57 11.79 4.60
N ARG A 66 8.49 12.34 5.80
CA ARG A 66 7.75 13.58 6.08
C ARG A 66 8.35 14.78 5.34
N GLN A 67 9.67 14.94 5.38
CA GLN A 67 10.37 15.99 4.62
C GLN A 67 10.14 15.85 3.11
N PHE A 68 10.20 14.62 2.59
CA PHE A 68 9.90 14.34 1.19
C PHE A 68 8.48 14.77 0.81
N THR A 69 7.46 14.36 1.55
CA THR A 69 6.06 14.71 1.25
C THR A 69 5.81 16.21 1.36
N THR A 70 6.40 16.88 2.35
CA THR A 70 6.33 18.34 2.50
C THR A 70 6.99 19.06 1.33
N LYS A 71 8.20 18.66 0.96
CA LYS A 71 8.94 19.25 -0.18
C LYS A 71 8.19 19.12 -1.50
N TRP A 72 7.46 17.99 -1.69
CA TRP A 72 6.72 17.71 -2.92
C TRP A 72 5.26 18.19 -2.87
N GLY A 73 4.83 18.89 -1.82
CA GLY A 73 3.47 19.39 -1.66
C GLY A 73 2.41 18.29 -1.54
N ILE A 74 2.77 17.12 -1.02
CA ILE A 74 1.92 15.94 -0.94
C ILE A 74 1.26 15.86 0.43
N ASN A 75 -0.07 15.75 0.46
CA ASN A 75 -0.80 15.48 1.69
C ASN A 75 -0.70 13.98 2.05
N HIS A 76 0.08 13.65 3.08
CA HIS A 76 0.23 12.28 3.54
C HIS A 76 -0.81 11.92 4.61
N MET A 77 -1.69 11.00 4.29
CA MET A 77 -2.71 10.46 5.19
C MET A 77 -2.32 9.06 5.66
N VAL A 78 -2.18 8.90 6.95
CA VAL A 78 -1.87 7.60 7.57
C VAL A 78 -3.16 6.96 8.07
N SER A 79 -3.41 5.69 7.73
CA SER A 79 -4.56 4.95 8.25
C SER A 79 -4.43 4.73 9.76
N SER A 80 -5.57 4.70 10.47
CA SER A 80 -5.55 4.39 11.90
C SER A 80 -5.20 2.92 12.13
N PRO A 81 -4.32 2.61 13.10
CA PRO A 81 -4.08 1.24 13.50
C PRO A 81 -5.40 0.54 13.87
N ASN A 82 -5.53 -0.74 13.55
CA ASN A 82 -6.73 -1.57 13.77
C ASN A 82 -8.00 -1.10 13.03
N HIS A 83 -7.86 -0.26 11.99
CA HIS A 83 -8.96 0.14 11.12
C HIS A 83 -8.60 -0.11 9.65
N PRO A 84 -8.62 -1.38 9.20
CA PRO A 84 -8.19 -1.79 7.85
C PRO A 84 -8.97 -1.08 6.74
N GLN A 85 -10.20 -0.61 7.01
CA GLN A 85 -11.00 0.14 6.04
C GLN A 85 -10.34 1.46 5.58
N GLY A 86 -9.38 2.01 6.35
CA GLY A 86 -8.65 3.23 6.00
C GLY A 86 -7.73 3.05 4.78
N ASN A 87 -7.13 1.86 4.61
CA ASN A 87 -6.24 1.51 3.49
C ASN A 87 -6.76 0.29 2.68
N GLY A 88 -8.03 -0.08 2.84
CA GLY A 88 -8.62 -1.30 2.27
C GLY A 88 -8.44 -1.44 0.75
N LYS A 89 -8.20 -0.34 0.03
CA LYS A 89 -7.92 -0.38 -1.39
C LYS A 89 -6.52 -0.89 -1.68
N ALA A 90 -5.52 -0.43 -0.93
CA ALA A 90 -4.14 -0.92 -1.07
C ALA A 90 -4.04 -2.39 -0.58
N GLU A 91 -4.69 -2.74 0.53
CA GLU A 91 -4.76 -4.13 1.01
C GLU A 91 -5.38 -5.08 -0.04
N SER A 92 -6.46 -4.61 -0.70
CA SER A 92 -7.10 -5.37 -1.79
C SER A 92 -6.13 -5.54 -2.97
N ALA A 93 -5.41 -4.49 -3.36
CA ALA A 93 -4.40 -4.55 -4.41
C ALA A 93 -3.28 -5.53 -4.04
N VAL A 94 -2.78 -5.48 -2.80
CA VAL A 94 -1.78 -6.43 -2.28
C VAL A 94 -2.25 -7.88 -2.45
N LYS A 95 -3.51 -8.20 -2.10
CA LYS A 95 -4.05 -9.56 -2.26
C LYS A 95 -4.02 -10.01 -3.73
N VAL A 96 -4.46 -9.15 -4.64
CA VAL A 96 -4.47 -9.43 -6.08
C VAL A 96 -3.05 -9.66 -6.60
N ILE A 97 -2.12 -8.76 -6.27
CA ILE A 97 -0.73 -8.82 -6.71
C ILE A 97 -0.01 -10.04 -6.12
N LYS A 98 -0.19 -10.32 -4.81
CA LYS A 98 0.36 -11.54 -4.19
C LYS A 98 -0.09 -12.81 -4.92
N ASN A 99 -1.37 -12.89 -5.25
CA ASN A 99 -1.92 -14.05 -5.97
C ASN A 99 -1.37 -14.13 -7.40
N MET A 100 -1.24 -13.00 -8.09
CA MET A 100 -0.65 -12.94 -9.44
C MET A 100 0.81 -13.42 -9.41
N ILE A 101 1.65 -12.85 -8.53
CA ILE A 101 3.07 -13.23 -8.43
C ILE A 101 3.23 -14.71 -8.03
N LYS A 102 2.41 -15.20 -7.08
CA LYS A 102 2.46 -16.63 -6.70
C LYS A 102 2.16 -17.54 -7.89
N LYS A 103 1.13 -17.23 -8.68
CA LYS A 103 0.77 -18.00 -9.87
C LYS A 103 1.84 -17.95 -10.95
N THR A 104 2.37 -16.77 -11.24
CA THR A 104 3.45 -16.62 -12.23
C THR A 104 4.71 -17.38 -11.83
N LEU A 105 5.06 -17.38 -10.53
CA LEU A 105 6.19 -18.17 -10.01
C LEU A 105 5.94 -19.69 -10.07
N GLN A 106 4.69 -20.14 -9.92
CA GLN A 106 4.32 -21.56 -10.05
C GLN A 106 4.34 -22.02 -11.52
N ASP A 107 3.85 -21.16 -12.41
CA ASP A 107 3.70 -21.47 -13.84
C ASP A 107 4.99 -21.17 -14.64
N GLY A 108 6.02 -20.59 -14.00
CA GLY A 108 7.26 -20.17 -14.69
C GLY A 108 7.04 -19.03 -15.69
N ARG A 109 5.96 -18.24 -15.52
CA ARG A 109 5.61 -17.12 -16.41
C ARG A 109 6.24 -15.82 -15.95
N ASP A 110 6.39 -14.87 -16.89
CA ASP A 110 6.84 -13.53 -16.58
C ASP A 110 5.77 -12.75 -15.77
N GLN A 111 6.18 -12.22 -14.64
CA GLN A 111 5.33 -11.40 -13.77
C GLN A 111 4.96 -10.06 -14.41
N TYR A 112 5.78 -9.51 -15.33
CA TYR A 112 5.49 -8.26 -16.03
C TYR A 112 4.40 -8.45 -17.08
N GLU A 113 4.38 -9.58 -17.78
CA GLU A 113 3.29 -9.95 -18.67
C GLU A 113 1.97 -10.07 -17.90
N ALA A 114 1.99 -10.77 -16.77
CA ALA A 114 0.81 -10.92 -15.93
C ALA A 114 0.31 -9.57 -15.36
N LEU A 115 1.22 -8.67 -14.99
CA LEU A 115 0.88 -7.32 -14.54
C LEU A 115 0.28 -6.49 -15.66
N LEU A 116 0.81 -6.60 -16.88
CA LEU A 116 0.27 -5.95 -18.07
C LEU A 116 -1.17 -6.39 -18.34
N GLU A 117 -1.44 -7.70 -18.29
CA GLU A 117 -2.78 -8.24 -18.49
C GLU A 117 -3.73 -7.84 -17.36
N LEU A 118 -3.27 -7.84 -16.10
CA LEU A 118 -4.06 -7.36 -14.98
C LEU A 118 -4.50 -5.90 -15.16
N ARG A 119 -3.61 -5.05 -15.65
CA ARG A 119 -3.90 -3.62 -15.91
C ARG A 119 -4.86 -3.42 -17.08
N ASN A 120 -4.86 -4.34 -18.05
CA ASN A 120 -5.76 -4.32 -19.22
C ASN A 120 -7.07 -5.05 -19.00
N THR A 121 -7.21 -5.82 -17.92
CA THR A 121 -8.45 -6.55 -17.61
C THR A 121 -9.54 -5.59 -17.13
N PRO A 122 -10.71 -5.54 -17.80
CA PRO A 122 -11.83 -4.71 -17.36
C PRO A 122 -12.30 -5.11 -15.96
N THR A 123 -12.56 -4.14 -15.12
CA THR A 123 -13.12 -4.38 -13.79
C THR A 123 -14.63 -4.61 -13.89
N GLN A 124 -15.16 -5.62 -13.19
CA GLN A 124 -16.59 -6.01 -13.23
C GLN A 124 -17.57 -4.83 -13.00
N ASN A 125 -17.12 -3.80 -12.36
CA ASN A 125 -17.98 -2.71 -11.89
C ASN A 125 -18.11 -1.53 -12.85
N THR A 126 -17.12 -1.35 -13.71
CA THR A 126 -17.11 -0.24 -14.66
C THR A 126 -17.08 -0.72 -16.10
N GLY A 127 -16.78 -2.00 -16.32
CA GLY A 127 -16.53 -2.55 -17.65
C GLY A 127 -15.29 -1.96 -18.34
N LEU A 128 -14.55 -1.08 -17.64
CA LEU A 128 -13.34 -0.45 -18.12
C LEU A 128 -12.12 -1.02 -17.38
N SER A 129 -11.02 -1.12 -18.09
CA SER A 129 -9.74 -1.53 -17.50
C SER A 129 -9.05 -0.37 -16.77
N PRO A 130 -8.14 -0.66 -15.82
CA PRO A 130 -7.32 0.36 -15.18
C PRO A 130 -6.56 1.25 -16.17
N THR A 131 -6.02 0.66 -17.26
CA THR A 131 -5.32 1.40 -18.31
C THR A 131 -6.23 2.31 -19.11
N GLU A 132 -7.45 1.88 -19.42
CA GLU A 132 -8.42 2.71 -20.11
C GLU A 132 -8.81 3.95 -19.29
N ILE A 133 -8.98 3.76 -17.97
CA ILE A 133 -9.31 4.88 -17.07
C ILE A 133 -8.10 5.81 -16.88
N MET A 134 -6.88 5.23 -16.74
CA MET A 134 -5.67 6.01 -16.48
C MET A 134 -5.21 6.82 -17.70
N PHE A 135 -5.24 6.19 -18.89
CA PHE A 135 -4.66 6.77 -20.12
C PHE A 135 -5.73 7.24 -21.11
N GLY A 136 -7.01 7.02 -20.85
CA GLY A 136 -8.10 7.33 -21.76
C GLY A 136 -8.12 6.47 -23.03
N ARG A 137 -7.35 5.39 -23.09
CA ARG A 137 -7.23 4.48 -24.24
C ARG A 137 -6.89 3.06 -23.80
N LYS A 138 -7.23 2.08 -24.62
CA LYS A 138 -6.72 0.71 -24.47
C LYS A 138 -5.22 0.67 -24.77
N THR A 139 -4.48 -0.10 -24.00
CA THR A 139 -3.08 -0.40 -24.29
C THR A 139 -2.99 -1.77 -24.95
N ARG A 140 -2.01 -1.94 -25.82
CA ARG A 140 -1.74 -3.23 -26.45
C ARG A 140 -1.24 -4.20 -25.39
N SER A 141 -1.75 -5.42 -25.41
CA SER A 141 -1.33 -6.53 -24.56
C SER A 141 -0.92 -7.73 -25.41
N MET A 142 -0.47 -8.81 -24.75
CA MET A 142 -0.10 -10.04 -25.43
C MET A 142 -1.34 -10.79 -25.95
N ILE A 143 -2.49 -10.55 -25.35
CA ILE A 143 -3.76 -11.15 -25.79
C ILE A 143 -4.26 -10.40 -27.02
N PRO A 144 -4.53 -11.11 -28.15
CA PRO A 144 -5.12 -10.49 -29.32
C PRO A 144 -6.46 -9.83 -28.96
N SER A 145 -6.56 -8.55 -29.23
CA SER A 145 -7.80 -7.80 -29.00
C SER A 145 -8.18 -7.02 -30.26
N ILE A 146 -9.47 -6.89 -30.50
CA ILE A 146 -9.96 -5.99 -31.55
C ILE A 146 -9.62 -4.56 -31.11
N ASN A 147 -8.69 -3.93 -31.81
CA ASN A 147 -8.29 -2.55 -31.56
C ASN A 147 -9.42 -1.60 -31.92
N THR A 148 -10.34 -1.40 -30.98
CA THR A 148 -11.24 -0.27 -31.09
C THR A 148 -10.47 0.98 -30.70
N LYS A 149 -10.22 1.86 -31.67
CA LYS A 149 -9.60 3.19 -31.47
C LYS A 149 -10.47 4.13 -30.59
N GLN A 150 -11.41 3.58 -29.84
CA GLN A 150 -12.31 4.36 -29.00
C GLN A 150 -11.54 4.93 -27.81
N LYS A 151 -11.42 6.23 -27.78
CA LYS A 151 -11.05 6.97 -26.57
C LYS A 151 -12.18 6.81 -25.56
N VAL A 152 -11.86 6.43 -24.33
CA VAL A 152 -12.83 6.41 -23.25
C VAL A 152 -12.93 7.82 -22.67
N PRO A 153 -14.08 8.51 -22.77
CA PRO A 153 -14.24 9.82 -22.18
C PRO A 153 -14.07 9.73 -20.65
N ASN A 154 -13.25 10.59 -20.07
CA ASN A 154 -13.06 10.66 -18.61
C ASN A 154 -14.38 10.88 -17.87
N ALA A 155 -15.35 11.60 -18.47
CA ALA A 155 -16.68 11.80 -17.93
C ALA A 155 -17.42 10.48 -17.68
N LYS A 156 -17.41 9.53 -18.65
CA LYS A 156 -18.03 8.22 -18.51
C LYS A 156 -17.40 7.40 -17.39
N ALA A 157 -16.08 7.41 -17.29
CA ALA A 157 -15.36 6.72 -16.20
C ALA A 157 -15.73 7.31 -14.82
N THR A 158 -15.83 8.62 -14.72
CA THR A 158 -16.22 9.34 -13.50
C THR A 158 -17.65 9.01 -13.09
N GLU A 159 -18.58 8.99 -14.04
CA GLU A 159 -19.98 8.65 -13.80
C GLU A 159 -20.14 7.22 -13.27
N LEU A 160 -19.58 6.23 -13.97
CA LEU A 160 -19.64 4.83 -13.56
C LEU A 160 -19.06 4.61 -12.16
N ARG A 161 -17.97 5.31 -11.82
CA ARG A 161 -17.37 5.23 -10.49
C ARG A 161 -18.18 5.90 -9.42
N SER A 162 -18.79 7.04 -9.71
CA SER A 162 -19.66 7.73 -8.76
C SER A 162 -20.90 6.90 -8.43
N ALA A 163 -21.54 6.31 -9.44
CA ALA A 163 -22.67 5.39 -9.27
C ALA A 163 -22.30 4.20 -8.39
N ARG A 164 -21.11 3.55 -8.65
CA ARG A 164 -20.64 2.48 -7.80
C ARG A 164 -20.36 2.92 -6.38
N LYS A 165 -19.68 4.08 -6.18
CA LYS A 165 -19.39 4.60 -4.84
C LYS A 165 -20.69 4.81 -4.05
N GLN A 166 -21.74 5.29 -4.69
CA GLN A 166 -23.07 5.44 -4.08
C GLN A 166 -23.69 4.08 -3.72
N SER A 167 -23.62 3.08 -4.63
CA SER A 167 -24.13 1.73 -4.37
C SER A 167 -23.40 1.06 -3.19
N VAL A 168 -22.07 1.10 -3.18
CA VAL A 168 -21.25 0.59 -2.06
C VAL A 168 -21.58 1.31 -0.76
N LYS A 169 -21.74 2.64 -0.80
CA LYS A 169 -22.14 3.43 0.36
C LYS A 169 -23.49 2.99 0.91
N LYS A 170 -24.51 2.82 0.06
CA LYS A 170 -25.83 2.33 0.49
C LYS A 170 -25.74 0.97 1.21
N CYS A 171 -24.92 0.03 0.69
CA CYS A 171 -24.73 -1.27 1.33
C CYS A 171 -24.02 -1.17 2.70
N TYR A 172 -22.97 -0.37 2.78
CA TYR A 172 -22.20 -0.17 4.01
C TYR A 172 -22.99 0.59 5.07
N ASP A 173 -23.71 1.64 4.66
CA ASP A 173 -24.42 2.51 5.58
C ASP A 173 -25.75 1.92 6.08
N ARG A 174 -26.23 0.81 5.49
CA ARG A 174 -27.50 0.14 5.89
C ARG A 174 -27.59 -0.16 7.40
N ARG A 175 -26.44 -0.51 8.03
CA ARG A 175 -26.35 -0.80 9.48
C ARG A 175 -25.45 0.21 10.21
N ALA A 176 -25.01 1.25 9.56
CA ALA A 176 -24.14 2.25 10.18
C ALA A 176 -24.95 3.15 11.11
N LYS A 177 -24.49 3.28 12.36
CA LYS A 177 -25.03 4.25 13.32
C LYS A 177 -24.11 5.47 13.35
N ASN A 178 -24.68 6.66 13.33
CA ASN A 178 -23.94 7.88 13.59
C ASN A 178 -23.57 7.94 15.07
N LEU A 179 -22.29 7.81 15.37
CA LEU A 179 -21.79 7.99 16.72
C LEU A 179 -21.55 9.48 16.98
N PRO A 180 -22.03 10.04 18.10
CA PRO A 180 -21.79 11.43 18.44
C PRO A 180 -20.26 11.70 18.52
N PRO A 181 -19.82 12.91 18.15
CA PRO A 181 -18.42 13.27 18.27
C PRO A 181 -18.01 13.32 19.76
N LEU A 182 -16.75 13.07 20.02
CA LEU A 182 -16.16 13.19 21.35
C LEU A 182 -15.37 14.50 21.43
N GLY A 183 -15.47 15.17 22.58
CA GLY A 183 -14.71 16.36 22.91
C GLY A 183 -13.30 16.03 23.42
N SER A 184 -12.41 17.04 23.41
CA SER A 184 -11.16 16.95 24.14
C SER A 184 -11.42 16.92 25.63
N GLY A 185 -10.80 16.01 26.37
CA GLY A 185 -11.03 15.79 27.79
C GLY A 185 -12.04 14.71 28.13
N ASP A 186 -12.85 14.24 27.16
CA ASP A 186 -13.83 13.17 27.40
C ASP A 186 -13.14 11.88 27.86
N SER A 187 -13.74 11.28 28.91
CA SER A 187 -13.32 9.96 29.40
C SER A 187 -13.91 8.86 28.52
N VAL A 188 -13.08 7.93 28.10
CA VAL A 188 -13.49 6.87 27.16
C VAL A 188 -12.83 5.53 27.49
N TYR A 189 -13.56 4.45 27.26
CA TYR A 189 -12.97 3.15 27.05
C TYR A 189 -12.55 3.03 25.59
N PHE A 190 -11.33 2.59 25.32
CA PHE A 190 -10.84 2.35 23.96
C PHE A 190 -10.23 0.96 23.82
N GLU A 191 -10.41 0.36 22.66
CA GLU A 191 -9.86 -0.95 22.34
C GLU A 191 -8.35 -0.83 22.09
N HIS A 192 -7.53 -1.49 22.94
CA HIS A 192 -6.06 -1.43 22.83
C HIS A 192 -5.53 -2.31 21.71
N LYS A 193 -6.01 -3.55 21.60
CA LYS A 193 -5.76 -4.48 20.50
C LYS A 193 -7.10 -5.12 20.12
N GLN A 194 -7.25 -5.45 18.84
CA GLN A 194 -8.48 -6.01 18.33
C GLN A 194 -8.88 -7.29 19.09
N GLY A 195 -10.11 -7.31 19.63
CA GLY A 195 -10.62 -8.43 20.41
C GLY A 195 -10.06 -8.57 21.84
N GLN A 196 -9.23 -7.62 22.31
CA GLN A 196 -8.72 -7.61 23.68
C GLN A 196 -9.49 -6.65 24.58
N HIS A 197 -9.12 -6.67 25.89
CA HIS A 197 -9.72 -5.80 26.90
C HIS A 197 -9.65 -4.32 26.53
N TRP A 198 -10.73 -3.61 26.79
CA TRP A 198 -10.84 -2.18 26.64
C TRP A 198 -10.06 -1.48 27.76
N LYS A 199 -9.24 -0.51 27.40
CA LYS A 199 -8.51 0.34 28.34
C LYS A 199 -9.23 1.65 28.57
N LEU A 200 -9.12 2.19 29.76
CA LEU A 200 -9.66 3.49 30.12
C LEU A 200 -8.66 4.59 29.74
N GLY A 201 -9.15 5.72 29.22
CA GLY A 201 -8.31 6.84 28.81
C GLY A 201 -9.10 8.13 28.62
N LYS A 202 -8.39 9.22 28.32
CA LYS A 202 -8.96 10.53 28.00
C LYS A 202 -8.68 10.91 26.57
N VAL A 203 -9.66 11.48 25.89
CA VAL A 203 -9.48 12.06 24.54
C VAL A 203 -8.57 13.27 24.63
N LYS A 204 -7.43 13.25 23.93
CA LYS A 204 -6.52 14.38 23.85
C LYS A 204 -6.98 15.36 22.77
N GLU A 205 -7.19 14.85 21.56
CA GLU A 205 -7.58 15.66 20.41
C GLU A 205 -8.29 14.83 19.34
N ARG A 206 -9.06 15.52 18.48
CA ARG A 206 -9.70 14.96 17.32
C ARG A 206 -8.91 15.29 16.06
N ILE A 207 -8.34 14.27 15.39
CA ILE A 207 -7.56 14.44 14.16
C ILE A 207 -8.48 14.58 12.92
N SER A 208 -9.57 13.82 12.89
CA SER A 208 -10.51 13.81 11.77
C SER A 208 -11.93 13.46 12.24
N LYS A 209 -12.89 13.41 11.30
CA LYS A 209 -14.28 13.03 11.62
C LYS A 209 -14.39 11.72 12.42
N ARG A 210 -13.47 10.78 12.23
CA ARG A 210 -13.49 9.45 12.84
C ARG A 210 -12.22 9.06 13.58
N ALA A 211 -11.16 9.88 13.59
CA ALA A 211 -9.88 9.56 14.22
C ALA A 211 -9.58 10.51 15.38
N TYR A 212 -9.16 9.93 16.49
CA TYR A 212 -8.88 10.60 17.77
C TYR A 212 -7.56 10.15 18.33
N ILE A 213 -6.88 11.03 19.07
CA ILE A 213 -5.78 10.66 19.97
C ILE A 213 -6.36 10.54 21.37
N VAL A 214 -6.13 9.36 21.98
CA VAL A 214 -6.55 9.03 23.35
C VAL A 214 -5.29 8.77 24.17
N LYS A 215 -5.17 9.41 25.34
CA LYS A 215 -4.15 9.07 26.33
C LYS A 215 -4.69 8.01 27.27
N SER A 216 -3.96 6.90 27.47
CA SER A 216 -4.27 5.92 28.51
C SER A 216 -4.06 6.48 29.91
N GLN A 217 -4.49 5.77 30.95
CA GLN A 217 -4.18 6.12 32.35
C GLN A 217 -2.67 6.23 32.61
N GLU A 218 -1.86 5.49 31.85
CA GLU A 218 -0.40 5.48 31.90
C GLU A 218 0.25 6.66 31.15
N GLY A 219 -0.56 7.58 30.59
CA GLY A 219 -0.07 8.75 29.82
C GLY A 219 0.29 8.44 28.36
N VAL A 220 0.24 7.18 27.92
CA VAL A 220 0.64 6.77 26.57
C VAL A 220 -0.42 7.20 25.55
N PRO A 221 -0.05 7.89 24.45
CA PRO A 221 -1.00 8.31 23.43
C PRO A 221 -1.29 7.17 22.43
N TYR A 222 -2.56 7.00 22.10
CA TYR A 222 -3.04 6.04 21.11
C TYR A 222 -3.92 6.73 20.07
N ARG A 223 -3.67 6.48 18.78
CA ARG A 223 -4.58 6.89 17.71
C ARG A 223 -5.66 5.82 17.54
N ARG A 224 -6.94 6.20 17.65
CA ARG A 224 -8.08 5.29 17.57
C ARG A 224 -9.20 5.84 16.70
N ASN A 225 -9.95 4.93 16.06
CA ASN A 225 -11.17 5.28 15.35
C ASN A 225 -12.30 5.45 16.36
N ARG A 226 -13.27 6.33 16.07
CA ARG A 226 -14.46 6.56 16.91
C ARG A 226 -15.24 5.28 17.20
N SER A 227 -15.30 4.33 16.29
CA SER A 227 -15.98 3.04 16.46
C SER A 227 -15.37 2.16 17.56
N HIS A 228 -14.08 2.35 17.85
CA HIS A 228 -13.32 1.64 18.88
C HIS A 228 -13.23 2.43 20.19
N MET A 229 -14.18 3.34 20.41
CA MET A 229 -14.22 4.17 21.61
C MET A 229 -15.65 4.22 22.15
N ARG A 230 -15.80 4.07 23.46
CA ARG A 230 -17.06 4.19 24.18
C ARG A 230 -16.93 5.28 25.24
N PRO A 231 -17.77 6.31 25.23
CA PRO A 231 -17.77 7.33 26.27
C PRO A 231 -18.14 6.70 27.63
N THR A 232 -17.58 7.23 28.69
CA THR A 232 -17.86 6.81 30.05
C THR A 232 -17.93 8.02 30.99
N SER A 233 -18.73 7.91 32.03
CA SER A 233 -18.80 8.91 33.11
C SER A 233 -17.68 8.74 34.15
N VAL A 234 -16.89 7.68 34.05
CA VAL A 234 -15.76 7.44 34.96
C VAL A 234 -14.70 8.49 34.77
N ASN A 235 -14.38 9.26 35.81
CA ASN A 235 -13.33 10.28 35.73
C ASN A 235 -11.96 9.59 35.70
N VAL A 236 -11.18 9.88 34.62
CA VAL A 236 -9.85 9.29 34.41
C VAL A 236 -8.81 10.26 34.88
N GLN A 237 -8.02 9.87 35.86
CA GLN A 237 -6.78 10.56 36.21
C GLN A 237 -5.64 9.98 35.35
N ILE A 238 -5.03 10.81 34.53
CA ILE A 238 -3.85 10.43 33.75
C ILE A 238 -2.65 10.58 34.67
N ARG A 239 -1.92 9.51 34.92
CA ARG A 239 -0.62 9.58 35.58
C ARG A 239 0.36 10.17 34.56
N ASP A 240 0.76 11.41 34.77
CA ASP A 240 1.84 12.03 33.99
C ASP A 240 3.14 11.30 34.38
N MET A 241 3.49 10.30 33.64
CA MET A 241 4.84 9.72 33.66
C MET A 241 5.73 10.70 32.90
N SER A 242 6.06 11.84 33.52
CA SER A 242 7.21 12.62 33.08
C SER A 242 8.42 11.68 33.12
N PRO A 243 9.22 11.56 32.05
CA PRO A 243 10.43 10.74 32.10
C PRO A 243 11.29 11.24 33.27
N PRO A 244 11.94 10.34 34.02
CA PRO A 244 12.81 10.74 35.14
C PRO A 244 13.76 11.83 34.66
N ARG A 245 13.87 12.92 35.41
CA ARG A 245 14.74 14.08 35.07
C ARG A 245 16.22 13.72 34.91
N GLU A 246 16.59 12.49 35.25
CA GLU A 246 17.98 12.01 35.13
C GLU A 246 18.45 11.69 33.70
N LEU A 247 17.54 11.62 32.73
CA LEU A 247 17.90 11.36 31.31
C LEU A 247 18.04 12.63 30.45
N LEU A 248 17.89 13.84 31.02
CA LEU A 248 18.00 15.11 30.31
C LEU A 248 19.34 15.82 30.46
N ASN A 249 20.36 15.18 31.07
CA ASN A 249 21.72 15.72 31.11
C ASN A 249 22.49 15.37 29.81
N PHE A 250 21.98 15.81 28.65
CA PHE A 250 22.72 15.80 27.38
C PHE A 250 23.75 16.95 27.26
N ASP A 251 23.82 17.89 28.25
CA ASP A 251 24.72 19.05 28.18
C ASP A 251 26.17 18.78 28.63
N LYS A 252 26.52 17.55 29.00
CA LYS A 252 27.91 17.21 29.41
C LYS A 252 28.76 16.48 28.35
N LEU A 253 28.29 16.32 27.13
CA LEU A 253 29.06 15.70 26.04
C LEU A 253 29.52 16.67 24.95
N ALA A 254 29.41 17.97 25.19
CA ALA A 254 29.81 19.01 24.21
C ALA A 254 31.23 19.57 24.43
N GLU A 255 32.05 19.07 25.37
CA GLU A 255 33.39 19.63 25.67
C GLU A 255 34.57 18.67 25.42
N THR A 256 34.52 17.85 24.36
CA THR A 256 35.76 17.24 23.86
C THR A 256 35.87 17.41 22.34
N LYS A 257 35.94 18.69 21.92
CA LYS A 257 36.53 19.03 20.62
C LYS A 257 38.00 19.30 20.82
N LYS A 258 38.88 18.35 20.47
CA LYS A 258 40.27 18.64 20.15
C LYS A 258 40.70 17.87 18.92
N THR A 259 41.01 18.66 17.89
CA THR A 259 42.00 18.51 16.84
C THR A 259 41.84 17.32 15.85
N VAL A 260 41.25 17.65 14.70
CA VAL A 260 41.42 16.92 13.45
C VAL A 260 42.59 17.58 12.69
N PRO A 261 43.62 16.85 12.25
CA PRO A 261 44.66 17.42 11.38
C PRO A 261 44.14 17.45 9.94
N THR A 262 44.25 18.61 9.34
CA THR A 262 43.99 18.91 7.94
C THR A 262 44.91 18.09 7.02
N ARG A 263 44.36 17.21 6.19
CA ARG A 263 45.07 16.61 5.08
C ARG A 263 44.60 17.25 3.77
N THR A 264 45.51 17.84 3.05
CA THR A 264 45.39 18.37 1.69
C THR A 264 44.98 17.29 0.66
N PRO A 265 44.21 17.61 -0.36
CA PRO A 265 43.84 16.64 -1.39
C PRO A 265 44.98 16.50 -2.41
N ASN A 266 45.48 15.26 -2.57
CA ASN A 266 46.31 14.90 -3.69
C ASN A 266 45.43 14.64 -4.91
N THR A 267 45.70 15.42 -5.95
CA THR A 267 45.22 15.24 -7.32
C THR A 267 45.82 13.97 -7.89
N VAL A 268 45.00 13.02 -8.27
CA VAL A 268 45.41 11.85 -9.07
C VAL A 268 44.71 11.97 -10.42
N GLU A 269 45.52 12.22 -11.44
CA GLU A 269 45.18 12.16 -12.86
C GLU A 269 44.77 10.74 -13.24
N LEU A 270 43.59 10.55 -13.81
CA LEU A 270 43.13 9.31 -14.43
C LEU A 270 43.46 9.37 -15.93
N SER A 271 44.53 8.67 -16.29
CA SER A 271 44.83 8.32 -17.68
C SER A 271 43.79 7.30 -18.20
N MET A 272 43.18 7.64 -19.33
CA MET A 272 42.39 6.73 -20.12
C MET A 272 43.28 5.65 -20.74
N ASN A 273 42.92 4.41 -20.54
CA ASN A 273 43.29 3.32 -21.45
C ASN A 273 42.03 2.53 -21.82
N SER A 274 41.64 2.72 -23.07
CA SER A 274 40.76 1.86 -23.83
C SER A 274 41.56 0.67 -24.31
N ASP A 275 41.18 -0.57 -23.95
CA ASP A 275 41.43 -1.74 -24.80
C ASP A 275 40.62 -2.95 -24.35
N ASN A 276 39.77 -3.40 -25.26
CA ASN A 276 39.38 -4.76 -25.60
C ASN A 276 39.20 -5.82 -24.51
N LEU A 277 37.98 -6.34 -24.44
CA LEU A 277 37.75 -7.80 -24.40
C LEU A 277 36.32 -8.14 -24.83
N VAL A 278 36.17 -8.42 -26.11
CA VAL A 278 35.05 -9.19 -26.67
C VAL A 278 35.30 -10.64 -26.33
N SER A 279 34.51 -11.28 -25.49
CA SER A 279 34.48 -12.73 -25.32
C SER A 279 33.21 -13.29 -25.96
N GLU A 280 33.43 -14.04 -27.01
CA GLU A 280 32.45 -14.85 -27.74
C GLU A 280 31.73 -15.82 -26.80
N CYS A 281 30.41 -15.81 -26.79
CA CYS A 281 29.60 -16.87 -26.22
C CYS A 281 29.15 -17.83 -27.30
N GLU A 282 29.62 -19.04 -27.24
CA GLU A 282 29.19 -20.18 -28.06
C GLU A 282 27.72 -20.55 -27.79
N PRO A 283 26.94 -20.98 -28.80
CA PRO A 283 25.55 -21.37 -28.63
C PRO A 283 25.39 -22.78 -28.08
N ILE A 284 24.75 -22.88 -26.94
CA ILE A 284 24.35 -24.16 -26.31
C ILE A 284 23.25 -24.79 -27.18
N LYS A 285 23.52 -25.95 -27.78
CA LYS A 285 22.54 -26.81 -28.47
C LYS A 285 21.50 -27.31 -27.48
N LYS A 286 20.26 -26.88 -27.63
CA LYS A 286 19.09 -27.44 -26.91
C LYS A 286 18.63 -28.73 -27.57
N GLU A 287 18.83 -29.87 -26.90
CA GLU A 287 18.13 -31.12 -27.19
C GLU A 287 16.62 -30.94 -26.92
N GLN A 288 15.83 -31.06 -27.98
CA GLN A 288 14.38 -31.09 -27.88
C GLN A 288 13.92 -32.50 -27.48
N LYS A 289 13.59 -32.72 -26.20
CA LYS A 289 12.77 -33.87 -25.79
C LYS A 289 11.33 -33.62 -26.21
N ARG A 290 10.82 -34.45 -27.13
CA ARG A 290 9.39 -34.54 -27.46
C ARG A 290 8.61 -34.92 -26.21
N VAL A 291 7.76 -34.00 -25.74
CA VAL A 291 6.79 -34.27 -24.67
C VAL A 291 5.48 -34.69 -25.33
N GLU A 292 5.02 -35.92 -25.05
CA GLU A 292 3.73 -36.37 -25.47
C GLU A 292 2.58 -35.58 -24.82
N PRO A 293 1.46 -35.34 -25.50
CA PRO A 293 0.34 -34.56 -24.98
C PRO A 293 -0.35 -35.29 -23.83
N ILE A 294 -0.31 -34.69 -22.64
CA ILE A 294 -1.07 -35.17 -21.47
C ILE A 294 -2.56 -34.96 -21.74
N THR A 295 -3.29 -36.04 -21.96
CA THR A 295 -4.75 -36.04 -22.06
C THR A 295 -5.34 -35.67 -20.70
N ARG A 296 -6.10 -34.57 -20.64
CA ARG A 296 -6.83 -34.17 -19.44
C ARG A 296 -7.86 -35.21 -19.05
N PRO A 297 -7.97 -35.64 -17.79
CA PRO A 297 -9.03 -36.52 -17.33
C PRO A 297 -10.38 -35.80 -17.49
N LYS A 298 -11.35 -36.52 -18.09
CA LYS A 298 -12.72 -36.03 -18.23
C LYS A 298 -13.33 -35.84 -16.85
N ARG A 299 -13.78 -34.62 -16.57
CA ARG A 299 -14.48 -34.28 -15.34
C ARG A 299 -15.84 -34.95 -15.33
N THR A 300 -16.03 -35.97 -14.51
CA THR A 300 -17.36 -36.55 -14.23
C THR A 300 -18.13 -35.56 -13.35
N THR A 301 -19.02 -34.80 -13.94
CA THR A 301 -19.99 -33.96 -13.21
C THR A 301 -21.07 -34.90 -12.65
N ARG A 302 -21.04 -35.12 -11.32
CA ARG A 302 -22.22 -35.68 -10.62
C ARG A 302 -23.25 -34.56 -10.51
N GLU A 303 -24.46 -34.83 -10.99
CA GLU A 303 -25.59 -33.91 -10.80
C GLU A 303 -25.86 -33.70 -9.31
N PRO A 304 -26.11 -32.44 -8.90
CA PRO A 304 -26.41 -32.13 -7.50
C PRO A 304 -27.71 -32.85 -7.07
N ALA A 305 -27.73 -33.41 -5.86
CA ALA A 305 -28.83 -34.24 -5.35
C ALA A 305 -30.22 -33.56 -5.33
N TYR A 306 -30.25 -32.21 -5.29
CA TYR A 306 -31.49 -31.43 -5.28
C TYR A 306 -32.21 -31.36 -6.64
N LEU A 307 -31.61 -31.84 -7.74
CA LEU A 307 -32.25 -31.90 -9.04
C LEU A 307 -33.07 -33.18 -9.26
N LYS A 308 -33.00 -34.15 -8.34
CA LYS A 308 -33.76 -35.38 -8.44
C LYS A 308 -35.28 -35.22 -8.22
N ASP A 309 -35.69 -34.12 -7.61
CA ASP A 309 -37.08 -33.82 -7.26
C ASP A 309 -37.84 -33.07 -8.38
N PHE A 310 -37.18 -32.77 -9.49
CA PHE A 310 -37.76 -32.00 -10.62
C PHE A 310 -37.84 -32.75 -11.93
N VAL A 311 -37.96 -34.08 -11.90
CA VAL A 311 -38.28 -34.86 -13.12
C VAL A 311 -39.75 -35.15 -13.13
N ARG A 312 -40.42 -34.51 -14.08
CA ARG A 312 -41.70 -34.98 -14.58
C ARG A 312 -41.50 -36.05 -15.66
#